data_f91b21ed74f153a17a47944f5166baef
#
_entry.id   f91b21ed74f153a17a47944f5166baef
#
_cell.length_a   1.000
_cell.length_b   1.000
_cell.length_c   1.000
_cell.angle_alpha   90.00
_cell.angle_beta   90.00
_cell.angle_gamma   90.00
#
_symmetry.space_group_name_H-M   'P 1'
#
loop_
_entity.id
_entity.type
_entity.pdbx_description
1 polymer ?
#
loop_
_entity_poly.entity_id
_entity_poly.type
_entity_poly.pdbx_seq_one_letter_code
_entity_poly.pdbx_strand_id
1 'polypeptide(L)'
;MIGADYSPGRFERMFRAIPEGAILRCVFVALLTMAVAVVGLDYWSMTQERATAQRMSRTEPLRVARPTPGDQIRPYLPKAIPMGPDRGEPVLPGYDGPVDGEAMAAPMRFVRAGDGQVTAIGRIEPGTAELFQALIDTPDQTIGELVLHSPGGSVEDAIKMARLVREHGIDTRVPADGYCASACPLLFAGGAERSAGTSAWIGLHQVFAVDAPGVARARDLDVSIADVQAIIAECQELLVDMGVKPEIWIKAMKTPPDALYVLTTDELKDYALVTPERFGPPMPRDMQQRLSVSASRITAG
;
A
#
# COMPACT_ATOMS: atom_id res chain seq x y z
N MET A 1 -0.04 22.11 -86.90
CA MET A 1 0.09 21.11 -85.80
C MET A 1 1.38 21.46 -85.11
N ILE A 2 1.28 22.12 -83.92
CA ILE A 2 2.42 22.49 -83.08
C ILE A 2 2.53 21.43 -82.02
N GLY A 3 3.48 20.51 -82.20
CA GLY A 3 3.85 19.57 -81.15
C GLY A 3 4.60 20.30 -80.05
N ALA A 4 3.99 20.51 -78.92
CA ALA A 4 4.67 21.00 -77.70
C ALA A 4 5.63 19.90 -77.20
N ASP A 5 6.94 20.15 -77.29
CA ASP A 5 7.98 19.34 -76.71
C ASP A 5 7.80 19.38 -75.15
N TYR A 6 7.14 18.37 -74.61
CA TYR A 6 7.02 18.21 -73.18
C TYR A 6 8.33 17.65 -72.60
N SER A 7 9.13 18.50 -71.95
CA SER A 7 10.31 18.08 -71.22
C SER A 7 9.90 17.72 -69.76
N PRO A 8 10.03 16.46 -69.33
CA PRO A 8 9.60 16.06 -68.01
C PRO A 8 10.38 16.81 -66.93
N GLY A 9 9.65 17.33 -65.95
CA GLY A 9 10.23 18.03 -64.80
C GLY A 9 11.18 17.16 -63.97
N ARG A 10 12.01 17.79 -63.13
CA ARG A 10 12.97 17.06 -62.24
C ARG A 10 12.30 15.98 -61.40
N PHE A 11 11.12 16.23 -60.88
CA PHE A 11 10.33 15.26 -60.07
C PHE A 11 9.87 14.08 -60.94
N GLU A 12 9.38 14.31 -62.14
CA GLU A 12 8.92 13.25 -63.02
C GLU A 12 10.06 12.35 -63.49
N ARG A 13 11.25 12.89 -63.73
CA ARG A 13 12.46 12.10 -64.02
C ARG A 13 12.90 11.24 -62.83
N MET A 14 12.76 11.76 -61.60
CA MET A 14 13.08 11.03 -60.38
C MET A 14 12.08 9.87 -60.15
N PHE A 15 10.79 10.09 -60.42
CA PHE A 15 9.79 9.03 -60.32
C PHE A 15 9.94 7.96 -61.40
N ARG A 16 10.28 8.35 -62.62
CA ARG A 16 10.54 7.40 -63.74
C ARG A 16 11.84 6.60 -63.55
N ALA A 17 12.76 7.06 -62.73
CA ALA A 17 13.99 6.34 -62.40
C ALA A 17 13.80 5.27 -61.30
N ILE A 18 12.64 5.26 -60.62
CA ILE A 18 12.34 4.24 -59.61
C ILE A 18 11.95 2.94 -60.31
N PRO A 19 12.63 1.81 -60.06
CA PRO A 19 12.28 0.51 -60.65
C PRO A 19 10.85 0.13 -60.35
N GLU A 20 10.16 -0.46 -61.29
CA GLU A 20 8.79 -0.98 -61.06
C GLU A 20 8.78 -1.92 -59.87
N GLY A 21 7.87 -1.67 -58.92
CA GLY A 21 7.74 -2.45 -57.68
C GLY A 21 8.68 -2.04 -56.54
N ALA A 22 9.62 -1.08 -56.72
CA ALA A 22 10.49 -0.65 -55.62
C ALA A 22 9.71 0.01 -54.47
N ILE A 23 8.72 0.85 -54.77
CA ILE A 23 7.84 1.48 -53.79
C ILE A 23 7.08 0.42 -52.99
N LEU A 24 6.51 -0.58 -53.70
CA LEU A 24 5.79 -1.68 -53.06
C LEU A 24 6.70 -2.50 -52.12
N ARG A 25 7.94 -2.75 -52.56
CA ARG A 25 8.94 -3.47 -51.73
C ARG A 25 9.32 -2.64 -50.48
N CYS A 26 9.54 -1.33 -50.64
CA CYS A 26 9.85 -0.43 -49.51
C CYS A 26 8.70 -0.39 -48.50
N VAL A 27 7.46 -0.24 -48.98
CA VAL A 27 6.28 -0.26 -48.11
C VAL A 27 6.13 -1.63 -47.41
N PHE A 28 6.31 -2.73 -48.15
CA PHE A 28 6.25 -4.06 -47.57
C PHE A 28 7.31 -4.28 -46.48
N VAL A 29 8.57 -3.90 -46.76
CA VAL A 29 9.67 -4.01 -45.78
C VAL A 29 9.40 -3.12 -44.58
N ALA A 30 8.92 -1.90 -44.76
CA ALA A 30 8.59 -0.98 -43.68
C ALA A 30 7.45 -1.56 -42.78
N LEU A 31 6.40 -2.10 -43.37
CA LEU A 31 5.31 -2.75 -42.63
C LEU A 31 5.77 -4.00 -41.90
N LEU A 32 6.62 -4.81 -42.56
CA LEU A 32 7.17 -6.01 -41.93
C LEU A 32 8.08 -5.68 -40.74
N THR A 33 8.96 -4.68 -40.88
CA THR A 33 9.83 -4.23 -39.78
C THR A 33 9.02 -3.64 -38.62
N MET A 34 7.96 -2.89 -38.92
CA MET A 34 7.07 -2.35 -37.89
C MET A 34 6.31 -3.49 -37.16
N ALA A 35 5.80 -4.48 -37.89
CA ALA A 35 5.15 -5.64 -37.29
C ALA A 35 6.10 -6.44 -36.40
N VAL A 36 7.33 -6.69 -36.85
CA VAL A 36 8.36 -7.36 -36.04
C VAL A 36 8.73 -6.54 -34.80
N ALA A 37 8.83 -5.23 -34.93
CA ALA A 37 9.11 -4.35 -33.79
C ALA A 37 7.99 -4.36 -32.74
N VAL A 38 6.71 -4.31 -33.18
CA VAL A 38 5.55 -4.40 -32.27
C VAL A 38 5.54 -5.74 -31.55
N VAL A 39 5.67 -6.87 -32.28
CA VAL A 39 5.71 -8.21 -31.66
C VAL A 39 6.92 -8.35 -30.73
N GLY A 40 8.07 -7.78 -31.08
CA GLY A 40 9.27 -7.79 -30.23
C GLY A 40 9.08 -7.00 -28.94
N LEU A 41 8.44 -5.83 -29.00
CA LEU A 41 8.12 -5.03 -27.83
C LEU A 41 7.09 -5.74 -26.93
N ASP A 42 6.07 -6.35 -27.52
CA ASP A 42 5.04 -7.09 -26.79
C ASP A 42 5.64 -8.33 -26.11
N TYR A 43 6.49 -9.08 -26.81
CA TYR A 43 7.22 -10.19 -26.21
C TYR A 43 8.15 -9.74 -25.07
N TRP A 44 8.81 -8.59 -25.22
CA TRP A 44 9.69 -8.05 -24.19
C TRP A 44 8.89 -7.61 -22.96
N SER A 45 7.74 -6.95 -23.14
CA SER A 45 6.83 -6.59 -22.04
C SER A 45 6.33 -7.83 -21.30
N MET A 46 5.91 -8.89 -22.03
CA MET A 46 5.49 -10.16 -21.42
C MET A 46 6.62 -10.85 -20.63
N THR A 47 7.86 -10.77 -21.11
CA THR A 47 9.01 -11.35 -20.37
C THR A 47 9.33 -10.56 -19.10
N GLN A 48 9.17 -9.24 -19.12
CA GLN A 48 9.30 -8.40 -17.93
C GLN A 48 8.19 -8.69 -16.91
N GLU A 49 6.94 -8.81 -17.36
CA GLU A 49 5.81 -9.18 -16.49
C GLU A 49 6.01 -10.56 -15.86
N ARG A 50 6.47 -11.56 -16.66
CA ARG A 50 6.80 -12.90 -16.15
C ARG A 50 7.96 -12.88 -15.15
N ALA A 51 9.00 -12.08 -15.40
CA ALA A 51 10.11 -11.92 -14.46
C ALA A 51 9.66 -11.26 -13.15
N THR A 52 8.75 -10.29 -13.23
CA THR A 52 8.14 -9.65 -12.05
C THR A 52 7.22 -10.60 -11.31
N ALA A 53 6.37 -11.34 -12.03
CA ALA A 53 5.51 -12.37 -11.45
C ALA A 53 6.31 -13.51 -10.80
N GLN A 54 7.43 -13.94 -11.40
CA GLN A 54 8.33 -14.92 -10.80
C GLN A 54 9.06 -14.38 -9.56
N ARG A 55 9.41 -13.09 -9.53
CA ARG A 55 9.96 -12.46 -8.32
C ARG A 55 8.92 -12.39 -7.20
N MET A 56 7.65 -12.18 -7.55
CA MET A 56 6.53 -12.17 -6.59
C MET A 56 6.08 -13.57 -6.16
N SER A 57 6.36 -14.62 -6.94
CA SER A 57 6.01 -16.02 -6.63
C SER A 57 7.09 -16.77 -5.85
N ARG A 58 8.13 -16.07 -5.37
CA ARG A 58 9.17 -16.71 -4.56
C ARG A 58 8.57 -17.32 -3.30
N THR A 59 8.62 -18.64 -3.25
CA THR A 59 8.30 -19.44 -2.07
C THR A 59 9.47 -19.57 -1.08
N GLU A 60 10.65 -19.05 -1.46
CA GLU A 60 11.82 -19.06 -0.57
C GLU A 60 11.73 -17.91 0.44
N PRO A 61 11.99 -18.18 1.73
CA PRO A 61 12.03 -17.15 2.76
C PRO A 61 13.07 -16.08 2.39
N LEU A 62 12.63 -14.82 2.25
CA LEU A 62 13.55 -13.71 2.11
C LEU A 62 14.28 -13.53 3.45
N ARG A 63 15.60 -13.66 3.44
CA ARG A 63 16.41 -13.23 4.59
C ARG A 63 16.28 -11.73 4.72
N VAL A 64 15.55 -11.29 5.72
CA VAL A 64 15.27 -9.89 5.92
C VAL A 64 16.00 -9.42 7.16
N ALA A 65 17.12 -8.77 6.95
CA ALA A 65 17.79 -7.99 7.99
C ALA A 65 16.90 -6.78 8.38
N ARG A 66 17.08 -6.27 9.58
CA ARG A 66 16.43 -5.02 10.00
C ARG A 66 16.71 -3.93 8.96
N PRO A 67 15.72 -3.08 8.61
CA PRO A 67 15.97 -2.00 7.67
C PRO A 67 17.00 -1.04 8.27
N THR A 68 18.06 -0.81 7.52
CA THR A 68 19.06 0.21 7.83
C THR A 68 18.86 1.42 6.93
N PRO A 69 19.26 2.63 7.35
CA PRO A 69 19.15 3.81 6.51
C PRO A 69 19.83 3.57 5.15
N GLY A 70 19.07 3.75 4.05
CA GLY A 70 19.53 3.54 2.68
C GLY A 70 19.24 2.16 2.10
N ASP A 71 18.89 1.15 2.89
CA ASP A 71 18.54 -0.21 2.45
C ASP A 71 17.08 -0.57 2.86
N GLN A 72 16.14 0.32 2.60
CA GLN A 72 14.78 0.20 3.11
C GLN A 72 13.78 -0.29 2.05
N ILE A 73 14.19 -0.34 0.77
CA ILE A 73 13.30 -0.81 -0.30
C ILE A 73 13.36 -2.32 -0.38
N ARG A 74 12.20 -2.94 -0.21
CA ARG A 74 11.99 -4.38 -0.22
C ARG A 74 10.91 -4.74 -1.23
N PRO A 75 10.93 -5.94 -1.83
CA PRO A 75 9.79 -6.41 -2.62
C PRO A 75 8.52 -6.45 -1.77
N TYR A 76 7.41 -5.95 -2.31
CA TYR A 76 6.10 -6.09 -1.68
C TYR A 76 5.51 -7.46 -2.04
N LEU A 77 5.42 -8.33 -1.05
CA LEU A 77 4.92 -9.69 -1.20
C LEU A 77 3.66 -9.84 -0.34
N PRO A 78 2.46 -9.47 -0.87
CA PRO A 78 1.21 -9.52 -0.09
C PRO A 78 0.80 -10.93 0.33
N LYS A 79 1.38 -11.97 -0.30
CA LYS A 79 1.10 -13.40 -0.01
C LYS A 79 2.20 -14.07 0.80
N ALA A 80 3.28 -13.38 1.13
CA ALA A 80 4.37 -13.94 1.89
C ALA A 80 4.86 -12.91 2.91
N ILE A 81 4.86 -13.28 4.17
CA ILE A 81 5.51 -12.49 5.21
C ILE A 81 7.02 -12.69 5.04
N PRO A 82 7.83 -11.62 5.04
CA PRO A 82 9.27 -11.78 5.07
C PRO A 82 9.68 -12.55 6.31
N MET A 83 10.15 -13.76 6.13
CA MET A 83 10.71 -14.60 7.20
C MET A 83 12.23 -14.53 7.12
N GLY A 84 12.89 -14.36 8.24
CA GLY A 84 14.35 -14.33 8.34
C GLY A 84 14.81 -14.98 9.62
N PRO A 85 16.13 -15.33 9.74
CA PRO A 85 16.65 -15.97 10.94
C PRO A 85 16.52 -15.13 12.21
N ASP A 86 16.30 -13.82 12.04
CA ASP A 86 16.14 -12.86 13.15
C ASP A 86 14.68 -12.50 13.41
N ARG A 87 13.72 -13.14 12.72
CA ARG A 87 12.30 -12.92 12.92
C ARG A 87 11.67 -14.14 13.55
N GLY A 88 11.16 -13.94 14.74
CA GLY A 88 10.25 -14.87 15.40
C GLY A 88 8.83 -14.77 14.81
N GLU A 89 7.91 -15.47 15.41
CA GLU A 89 6.48 -15.24 15.17
C GLU A 89 6.02 -14.05 16.01
N PRO A 90 5.20 -13.14 15.45
CA PRO A 90 4.67 -12.02 16.21
C PRO A 90 3.73 -12.53 17.31
N VAL A 91 3.79 -11.89 18.47
CA VAL A 91 2.83 -12.17 19.56
C VAL A 91 1.51 -11.47 19.24
N LEU A 92 0.51 -12.25 18.86
CA LEU A 92 -0.83 -11.78 18.50
C LEU A 92 -1.83 -12.21 19.56
N PRO A 93 -2.20 -11.36 20.53
CA PRO A 93 -3.09 -11.72 21.62
C PRO A 93 -4.40 -12.35 21.14
N GLY A 94 -4.78 -13.47 21.74
CA GLY A 94 -6.00 -14.22 21.41
C GLY A 94 -5.99 -14.98 20.09
N TYR A 95 -4.91 -14.89 19.32
CA TYR A 95 -4.78 -15.56 18.04
C TYR A 95 -3.72 -16.67 18.10
N ASP A 96 -4.16 -17.93 17.97
CA ASP A 96 -3.32 -19.13 18.02
C ASP A 96 -3.15 -19.79 16.62
N GLY A 97 -3.64 -19.13 15.57
CA GLY A 97 -3.56 -19.65 14.20
C GLY A 97 -2.21 -19.38 13.55
N PRO A 98 -1.99 -19.91 12.33
CA PRO A 98 -0.77 -19.64 11.56
C PRO A 98 -0.66 -18.16 11.20
N VAL A 99 0.57 -17.63 11.19
CA VAL A 99 0.89 -16.26 10.77
C VAL A 99 1.62 -16.23 9.41
N ASP A 100 1.37 -17.24 8.61
CA ASP A 100 1.98 -17.45 7.28
C ASP A 100 1.35 -16.54 6.20
N GLY A 101 1.81 -16.71 4.98
CA GLY A 101 1.33 -15.96 3.84
C GLY A 101 -0.15 -16.20 3.51
N GLU A 102 -0.71 -17.37 3.85
CA GLU A 102 -2.11 -17.69 3.64
C GLU A 102 -3.01 -16.93 4.62
N ALA A 103 -2.64 -16.92 5.90
CA ALA A 103 -3.34 -16.14 6.92
C ALA A 103 -3.35 -14.64 6.60
N MET A 104 -2.24 -14.13 6.04
CA MET A 104 -2.11 -12.74 5.63
C MET A 104 -2.87 -12.41 4.34
N ALA A 105 -3.04 -13.38 3.44
CA ALA A 105 -3.84 -13.21 2.22
C ALA A 105 -5.35 -13.32 2.49
N ALA A 106 -5.76 -13.91 3.60
CA ALA A 106 -7.16 -14.05 4.00
C ALA A 106 -7.77 -12.68 4.36
N PRO A 107 -9.11 -12.51 4.26
CA PRO A 107 -9.79 -11.32 4.77
C PRO A 107 -9.44 -11.07 6.25
N MET A 108 -9.37 -9.79 6.62
CA MET A 108 -9.03 -9.39 7.99
C MET A 108 -10.01 -9.99 9.00
N ARG A 109 -9.45 -10.59 10.04
CA ARG A 109 -10.17 -11.13 11.18
C ARG A 109 -9.84 -10.32 12.42
N PHE A 110 -10.85 -10.10 13.24
CA PHE A 110 -10.72 -9.47 14.55
C PHE A 110 -10.85 -10.54 15.62
N VAL A 111 -9.78 -10.79 16.36
CA VAL A 111 -9.76 -11.80 17.44
C VAL A 111 -9.60 -11.10 18.76
N ARG A 112 -10.58 -11.26 19.64
CA ARG A 112 -10.55 -10.69 20.98
C ARG A 112 -9.62 -11.52 21.87
N ALA A 113 -8.81 -10.82 22.63
CA ALA A 113 -8.05 -11.36 23.75
C ALA A 113 -8.63 -10.84 25.07
N GLY A 114 -8.11 -11.32 26.19
CA GLY A 114 -8.38 -10.71 27.48
C GLY A 114 -7.94 -9.24 27.55
N ASP A 115 -8.37 -8.53 28.57
CA ASP A 115 -7.92 -7.17 28.90
C ASP A 115 -8.22 -6.09 27.84
N GLY A 116 -9.23 -6.29 26.99
CA GLY A 116 -9.66 -5.32 25.98
C GLY A 116 -8.73 -5.22 24.77
N GLN A 117 -7.87 -6.20 24.54
CA GLN A 117 -7.05 -6.30 23.35
C GLN A 117 -7.82 -7.00 22.21
N VAL A 118 -7.62 -6.51 21.00
CA VAL A 118 -8.13 -7.12 19.76
C VAL A 118 -6.98 -7.23 18.77
N THR A 119 -6.76 -8.43 18.25
CA THR A 119 -5.84 -8.66 17.14
C THR A 119 -6.59 -8.56 15.82
N ALA A 120 -6.10 -7.68 14.94
CA ALA A 120 -6.54 -7.55 13.56
C ALA A 120 -5.49 -8.18 12.62
N ILE A 121 -5.81 -9.36 12.09
CA ILE A 121 -4.91 -10.14 11.23
C ILE A 121 -5.54 -10.39 9.86
N GLY A 122 -4.77 -10.17 8.80
CA GLY A 122 -5.16 -10.41 7.41
C GLY A 122 -5.33 -9.14 6.59
N ARG A 123 -5.91 -9.30 5.40
CA ARG A 123 -6.04 -8.24 4.40
C ARG A 123 -7.26 -7.36 4.68
N ILE A 124 -7.10 -6.05 4.60
CA ILE A 124 -8.20 -5.09 4.66
C ILE A 124 -8.96 -5.17 3.34
N GLU A 125 -10.14 -5.79 3.34
CA GLU A 125 -11.02 -5.87 2.18
C GLU A 125 -12.10 -4.79 2.23
N PRO A 126 -12.74 -4.44 1.10
CA PRO A 126 -13.95 -3.62 1.14
C PRO A 126 -15.00 -4.22 2.08
N GLY A 127 -15.52 -3.43 3.01
CA GLY A 127 -16.45 -3.89 4.06
C GLY A 127 -15.80 -4.25 5.40
N THR A 128 -14.47 -4.18 5.51
CA THR A 128 -13.75 -4.46 6.77
C THR A 128 -14.07 -3.39 7.82
N ALA A 129 -14.27 -2.14 7.42
CA ALA A 129 -14.61 -1.05 8.33
C ALA A 129 -15.96 -1.27 9.00
N GLU A 130 -16.95 -1.76 8.28
CA GLU A 130 -18.28 -2.09 8.78
C GLU A 130 -18.22 -3.25 9.80
N LEU A 131 -17.38 -4.25 9.54
CA LEU A 131 -17.13 -5.34 10.50
C LEU A 131 -16.47 -4.83 11.78
N PHE A 132 -15.54 -3.90 11.67
CA PHE A 132 -14.87 -3.28 12.81
C PHE A 132 -15.82 -2.39 13.61
N GLN A 133 -16.67 -1.62 12.94
CA GLN A 133 -17.73 -0.84 13.59
C GLN A 133 -18.67 -1.76 14.40
N ALA A 134 -19.16 -2.83 13.80
CA ALA A 134 -20.02 -3.80 14.50
C ALA A 134 -19.33 -4.41 15.72
N LEU A 135 -18.00 -4.61 15.66
CA LEU A 135 -17.22 -5.09 16.78
C LEU A 135 -17.14 -4.06 17.92
N ILE A 136 -16.96 -2.78 17.61
CA ILE A 136 -16.96 -1.66 18.58
C ILE A 136 -18.32 -1.53 19.25
N ASP A 137 -19.40 -1.63 18.46
CA ASP A 137 -20.78 -1.48 18.93
C ASP A 137 -21.27 -2.65 19.79
N THR A 138 -20.44 -3.69 19.98
CA THR A 138 -20.81 -4.83 20.84
C THR A 138 -20.93 -4.38 22.30
N PRO A 139 -22.11 -4.52 22.93
CA PRO A 139 -22.32 -4.08 24.31
C PRO A 139 -21.36 -4.75 25.31
N ASP A 140 -21.02 -4.04 26.37
CA ASP A 140 -20.19 -4.49 27.48
C ASP A 140 -18.76 -4.93 27.15
N GLN A 141 -18.26 -4.55 25.95
CA GLN A 141 -16.92 -4.94 25.49
C GLN A 141 -16.15 -3.73 24.95
N THR A 142 -15.35 -3.14 25.80
CA THR A 142 -14.46 -2.02 25.41
C THR A 142 -13.20 -2.56 24.74
N ILE A 143 -12.81 -1.97 23.60
CA ILE A 143 -11.51 -2.21 22.96
C ILE A 143 -10.55 -1.14 23.46
N GLY A 144 -9.48 -1.56 24.12
CA GLY A 144 -8.42 -0.64 24.58
C GLY A 144 -7.25 -0.58 23.62
N GLU A 145 -6.91 -1.70 22.98
CA GLU A 145 -5.78 -1.80 22.09
C GLU A 145 -6.11 -2.66 20.87
N LEU A 146 -5.73 -2.18 19.68
CA LEU A 146 -5.81 -2.91 18.41
C LEU A 146 -4.40 -3.33 17.97
N VAL A 147 -4.13 -4.64 18.00
CA VAL A 147 -2.85 -5.22 17.58
C VAL A 147 -2.92 -5.58 16.10
N LEU A 148 -2.03 -5.01 15.30
CA LEU A 148 -2.10 -5.08 13.83
C LEU A 148 -1.07 -6.04 13.25
N HIS A 149 -1.54 -6.93 12.36
CA HIS A 149 -0.70 -7.79 11.53
C HIS A 149 -1.35 -7.94 10.16
N SER A 150 -1.01 -7.04 9.20
CA SER A 150 -1.77 -6.88 7.96
C SER A 150 -0.89 -6.45 6.77
N PRO A 151 -1.08 -7.04 5.59
CA PRO A 151 -0.44 -6.58 4.36
C PRO A 151 -1.10 -5.31 3.78
N GLY A 152 -2.15 -4.78 4.41
CA GLY A 152 -2.95 -3.68 3.90
C GLY A 152 -4.13 -4.15 3.04
N GLY A 153 -4.50 -3.36 2.03
CA GLY A 153 -5.64 -3.63 1.16
C GLY A 153 -6.44 -2.36 0.85
N SER A 154 -7.75 -2.33 1.15
CA SER A 154 -8.62 -1.17 0.92
C SER A 154 -8.15 0.04 1.71
N VAL A 155 -7.79 1.10 0.98
CA VAL A 155 -7.40 2.39 1.57
C VAL A 155 -8.60 3.06 2.23
N GLU A 156 -9.75 3.01 1.60
CA GLU A 156 -10.99 3.60 2.11
C GLU A 156 -11.39 3.00 3.46
N ASP A 157 -11.38 1.66 3.57
CA ASP A 157 -11.68 0.98 4.83
C ASP A 157 -10.62 1.28 5.91
N ALA A 158 -9.34 1.33 5.53
CA ALA A 158 -8.27 1.68 6.46
C ALA A 158 -8.46 3.09 7.03
N ILE A 159 -8.86 4.07 6.21
CA ILE A 159 -9.16 5.45 6.64
C ILE A 159 -10.37 5.47 7.58
N LYS A 160 -11.46 4.79 7.22
CA LYS A 160 -12.66 4.68 8.07
C LYS A 160 -12.32 4.07 9.43
N MET A 161 -11.60 2.95 9.42
CA MET A 161 -11.15 2.28 10.65
C MET A 161 -10.23 3.16 11.50
N ALA A 162 -9.32 3.90 10.88
CA ALA A 162 -8.43 4.84 11.59
C ALA A 162 -9.22 5.92 12.33
N ARG A 163 -10.25 6.48 11.70
CA ARG A 163 -11.14 7.45 12.32
C ARG A 163 -11.93 6.84 13.49
N LEU A 164 -12.46 5.63 13.32
CA LEU A 164 -13.13 4.90 14.40
C LEU A 164 -12.20 4.61 15.58
N VAL A 165 -10.97 4.17 15.31
CA VAL A 165 -9.93 3.94 16.32
C VAL A 165 -9.67 5.22 17.12
N ARG A 166 -9.51 6.36 16.43
CA ARG A 166 -9.29 7.67 17.06
C ARG A 166 -10.48 8.14 17.87
N GLU A 167 -11.69 8.03 17.35
CA GLU A 167 -12.92 8.46 17.99
C GLU A 167 -13.17 7.71 19.30
N HIS A 168 -12.86 6.42 19.33
CA HIS A 168 -13.05 5.57 20.51
C HIS A 168 -11.83 5.53 21.45
N GLY A 169 -10.78 6.30 21.16
CA GLY A 169 -9.58 6.38 21.99
C GLY A 169 -8.84 5.04 22.08
N ILE A 170 -8.90 4.22 21.03
CA ILE A 170 -8.25 2.92 20.97
C ILE A 170 -6.77 3.12 20.63
N ASP A 171 -5.87 2.43 21.34
CA ASP A 171 -4.46 2.40 21.03
C ASP A 171 -4.17 1.41 19.89
N THR A 172 -3.10 1.67 19.12
CA THR A 172 -2.67 0.74 18.08
C THR A 172 -1.26 0.24 18.32
N ARG A 173 -1.05 -1.03 18.05
CA ARG A 173 0.27 -1.66 18.18
C ARG A 173 0.60 -2.56 17.00
N VAL A 174 1.81 -2.43 16.47
CA VAL A 174 2.44 -3.44 15.63
C VAL A 174 3.45 -4.19 16.50
N PRO A 175 3.25 -5.48 16.81
CA PRO A 175 4.14 -6.20 17.73
C PRO A 175 5.53 -6.39 17.12
N ALA A 176 6.48 -6.82 17.94
CA ALA A 176 7.77 -7.28 17.44
C ALA A 176 7.53 -8.39 16.40
N ASP A 177 8.27 -8.37 15.31
CA ASP A 177 8.11 -9.23 14.14
C ASP A 177 6.75 -9.13 13.43
N GLY A 178 5.89 -8.21 13.87
CA GLY A 178 4.64 -7.86 13.21
C GLY A 178 4.86 -7.17 11.86
N TYR A 179 3.86 -7.26 11.01
CA TYR A 179 3.87 -6.70 9.66
C TYR A 179 2.67 -5.78 9.46
N CYS A 180 2.92 -4.55 9.06
CA CYS A 180 1.88 -3.57 8.75
C CYS A 180 2.29 -2.80 7.49
N ALA A 181 1.71 -3.13 6.35
CA ALA A 181 2.14 -2.59 5.06
C ALA A 181 0.99 -1.98 4.26
N SER A 182 1.31 -1.16 3.26
CA SER A 182 0.36 -0.59 2.31
C SER A 182 -0.68 0.32 3.00
N ALA A 183 -1.95 -0.07 3.06
CA ALA A 183 -3.02 0.66 3.74
C ALA A 183 -2.99 0.50 5.28
N CYS A 184 -2.33 -0.55 5.81
CA CYS A 184 -2.27 -0.80 7.26
C CYS A 184 -1.64 0.35 8.07
N PRO A 185 -0.57 1.04 7.64
CA PRO A 185 -0.04 2.21 8.34
C PRO A 185 -1.03 3.37 8.49
N LEU A 186 -2.02 3.50 7.61
CA LEU A 186 -3.11 4.48 7.76
C LEU A 186 -4.00 4.11 8.95
N LEU A 187 -4.39 2.84 9.05
CA LEU A 187 -5.12 2.34 10.21
C LEU A 187 -4.31 2.52 11.50
N PHE A 188 -3.02 2.17 11.48
CA PHE A 188 -2.12 2.32 12.62
C PHE A 188 -2.03 3.77 13.08
N ALA A 189 -2.01 4.74 12.16
CA ALA A 189 -1.97 6.16 12.48
C ALA A 189 -3.18 6.64 13.29
N GLY A 190 -4.33 5.95 13.20
CA GLY A 190 -5.55 6.24 13.96
C GLY A 190 -5.39 6.09 15.48
N GLY A 191 -4.44 5.30 15.96
CA GLY A 191 -4.26 5.03 17.38
C GLY A 191 -4.13 6.29 18.24
N ALA A 192 -4.77 6.28 19.42
CA ALA A 192 -4.60 7.32 20.42
C ALA A 192 -3.15 7.33 20.93
N GLU A 193 -2.66 6.16 21.33
CA GLU A 193 -1.23 5.87 21.44
C GLU A 193 -0.84 4.85 20.38
N ARG A 194 0.36 5.00 19.82
CA ARG A 194 0.85 4.18 18.71
C ARG A 194 2.20 3.61 19.05
N SER A 195 2.30 2.28 19.11
CA SER A 195 3.55 1.60 19.47
C SER A 195 3.96 0.58 18.40
N ALA A 196 5.25 0.45 18.17
CA ALA A 196 5.82 -0.52 17.25
C ALA A 196 6.99 -1.25 17.93
N GLY A 197 7.00 -2.57 17.85
CA GLY A 197 8.11 -3.38 18.32
C GLY A 197 9.40 -3.10 17.51
N THR A 198 10.55 -3.34 18.13
CA THR A 198 11.87 -3.01 17.53
C THR A 198 12.14 -3.73 16.21
N SER A 199 11.51 -4.89 15.98
CA SER A 199 11.58 -5.69 14.75
C SER A 199 10.30 -5.62 13.90
N ALA A 200 9.36 -4.72 14.26
CA ALA A 200 8.14 -4.52 13.48
C ALA A 200 8.46 -3.97 12.09
N TRP A 201 7.69 -4.43 11.11
CA TRP A 201 7.76 -3.93 9.74
C TRP A 201 6.58 -3.04 9.45
N ILE A 202 6.84 -1.75 9.34
CA ILE A 202 5.84 -0.78 8.89
C ILE A 202 6.31 -0.26 7.53
N GLY A 203 5.54 -0.56 6.50
CA GLY A 203 5.97 -0.36 5.12
C GLY A 203 4.98 0.41 4.26
N LEU A 204 5.51 1.26 3.39
CA LEU A 204 4.77 2.20 2.55
C LEU A 204 5.07 1.97 1.08
N HIS A 205 4.09 2.19 0.21
CA HIS A 205 4.24 2.29 -1.24
C HIS A 205 3.09 3.11 -1.85
N GLN A 206 3.15 3.34 -3.16
CA GLN A 206 2.13 4.09 -3.90
C GLN A 206 0.74 3.45 -3.78
N VAL A 207 -0.29 4.29 -3.73
CA VAL A 207 -1.66 3.83 -3.96
C VAL A 207 -1.79 3.38 -5.42
N PHE A 208 -2.38 2.24 -5.63
CA PHE A 208 -2.65 1.69 -6.95
C PHE A 208 -4.04 1.07 -7.01
N ALA A 209 -4.64 1.12 -8.19
CA ALA A 209 -5.91 0.46 -8.42
C ALA A 209 -5.69 -1.04 -8.60
N VAL A 210 -6.41 -1.86 -7.84
CA VAL A 210 -6.46 -3.31 -8.06
C VAL A 210 -7.53 -3.57 -9.11
N ASP A 211 -7.17 -4.27 -10.20
CA ASP A 211 -8.15 -4.71 -11.19
C ASP A 211 -9.16 -5.65 -10.51
N ALA A 212 -10.40 -5.19 -10.35
CA ALA A 212 -11.48 -6.06 -9.90
C ALA A 212 -11.86 -7.01 -11.05
N PRO A 213 -11.94 -8.33 -10.81
CA PRO A 213 -12.38 -9.28 -11.82
C PRO A 213 -13.77 -8.91 -12.35
N GLY A 214 -13.91 -8.71 -13.67
CA GLY A 214 -15.20 -8.42 -14.32
C GLY A 214 -15.50 -6.94 -14.55
N VAL A 215 -14.65 -6.00 -14.14
CA VAL A 215 -14.79 -4.58 -14.47
C VAL A 215 -14.00 -4.29 -15.75
N ALA A 216 -14.71 -3.95 -16.83
CA ALA A 216 -14.09 -3.62 -18.10
C ALA A 216 -13.14 -2.41 -17.93
N ARG A 217 -11.96 -2.53 -18.52
CA ARG A 217 -10.86 -1.53 -18.52
C ARG A 217 -11.15 -0.20 -19.22
N ALA A 218 -12.40 0.09 -19.56
CA ALA A 218 -12.81 1.33 -20.24
C ALA A 218 -13.08 2.46 -19.24
N ARG A 219 -12.19 2.66 -18.25
CA ARG A 219 -12.21 3.92 -17.49
C ARG A 219 -11.46 4.96 -18.29
N ASP A 220 -12.06 6.12 -18.44
CA ASP A 220 -11.38 7.32 -18.89
C ASP A 220 -10.14 7.52 -18.01
N LEU A 221 -8.96 7.65 -18.62
CA LEU A 221 -7.69 7.80 -17.91
C LEU A 221 -7.71 9.02 -16.98
N ASP A 222 -8.35 10.10 -17.43
CA ASP A 222 -8.44 11.34 -16.65
C ASP A 222 -9.29 11.15 -15.39
N VAL A 223 -10.39 10.40 -15.47
CA VAL A 223 -11.22 10.04 -14.29
C VAL A 223 -10.41 9.16 -13.33
N SER A 224 -9.66 8.19 -13.84
CA SER A 224 -8.83 7.31 -13.00
C SER A 224 -7.71 8.08 -12.29
N ILE A 225 -7.12 9.08 -12.93
CA ILE A 225 -6.10 9.95 -12.32
C ILE A 225 -6.74 10.82 -11.24
N ALA A 226 -7.91 11.39 -11.50
CA ALA A 226 -8.63 12.23 -10.53
C ALA A 226 -9.01 11.41 -9.27
N ASP A 227 -9.50 10.18 -9.44
CA ASP A 227 -9.84 9.29 -8.33
C ASP A 227 -8.62 8.97 -7.47
N VAL A 228 -7.47 8.65 -8.09
CA VAL A 228 -6.23 8.38 -7.36
C VAL A 228 -5.75 9.61 -6.61
N GLN A 229 -5.83 10.80 -7.21
CA GLN A 229 -5.45 12.05 -6.55
C GLN A 229 -6.35 12.36 -5.36
N ALA A 230 -7.65 12.11 -5.46
CA ALA A 230 -8.59 12.27 -4.35
C ALA A 230 -8.24 11.34 -3.18
N ILE A 231 -7.98 10.06 -3.44
CA ILE A 231 -7.56 9.10 -2.42
C ILE A 231 -6.23 9.53 -1.76
N ILE A 232 -5.28 10.03 -2.54
CA ILE A 232 -4.00 10.55 -2.02
C ILE A 232 -4.25 11.73 -1.09
N ALA A 233 -5.15 12.64 -1.46
CA ALA A 233 -5.52 13.79 -0.62
C ALA A 233 -6.14 13.33 0.72
N GLU A 234 -7.08 12.39 0.69
CA GLU A 234 -7.69 11.81 1.90
C GLU A 234 -6.66 11.13 2.81
N CYS A 235 -5.70 10.42 2.24
CA CYS A 235 -4.61 9.81 3.02
C CYS A 235 -3.76 10.87 3.73
N GLN A 236 -3.43 11.97 3.03
CA GLN A 236 -2.63 13.05 3.61
C GLN A 236 -3.41 13.82 4.68
N GLU A 237 -4.69 14.09 4.44
CA GLU A 237 -5.58 14.72 5.41
C GLU A 237 -5.68 13.87 6.70
N LEU A 238 -5.90 12.56 6.56
CA LEU A 238 -5.91 11.64 7.68
C LEU A 238 -4.60 11.72 8.49
N LEU A 239 -3.45 11.70 7.84
CA LEU A 239 -2.15 11.75 8.52
C LEU A 239 -2.00 13.06 9.31
N VAL A 240 -2.40 14.19 8.74
CA VAL A 240 -2.39 15.49 9.42
C VAL A 240 -3.32 15.47 10.63
N ASP A 241 -4.55 14.98 10.48
CA ASP A 241 -5.55 14.87 11.55
C ASP A 241 -5.06 13.98 12.70
N MET A 242 -4.29 12.93 12.38
CA MET A 242 -3.71 12.02 13.37
C MET A 242 -2.39 12.52 13.98
N GLY A 243 -1.92 13.71 13.58
CA GLY A 243 -0.68 14.30 14.07
C GLY A 243 0.58 13.62 13.55
N VAL A 244 0.48 12.89 12.44
CA VAL A 244 1.61 12.31 11.72
C VAL A 244 2.12 13.32 10.71
N LYS A 245 3.43 13.49 10.60
CA LYS A 245 4.02 14.42 9.65
C LYS A 245 3.76 13.96 8.21
N PRO A 246 3.13 14.78 7.36
CA PRO A 246 2.72 14.37 6.02
C PRO A 246 3.90 14.07 5.09
N GLU A 247 5.12 14.46 5.44
CA GLU A 247 6.34 14.14 4.69
C GLU A 247 6.60 12.63 4.56
N ILE A 248 6.05 11.82 5.47
CA ILE A 248 6.07 10.35 5.37
C ILE A 248 5.46 9.87 4.04
N TRP A 249 4.46 10.61 3.52
CA TRP A 249 3.79 10.28 2.27
C TRP A 249 4.70 10.40 1.05
N ILE A 250 5.74 11.23 1.13
CA ILE A 250 6.76 11.34 0.07
C ILE A 250 7.46 10.00 -0.13
N LYS A 251 7.67 9.23 0.95
CA LYS A 251 8.26 7.88 0.88
C LYS A 251 7.33 6.92 0.15
N ALA A 252 6.03 6.97 0.48
CA ALA A 252 5.01 6.18 -0.20
C ALA A 252 4.97 6.50 -1.71
N MET A 253 4.87 7.77 -2.08
CA MET A 253 4.77 8.21 -3.48
C MET A 253 6.01 7.87 -4.32
N LYS A 254 7.20 7.77 -3.70
CA LYS A 254 8.44 7.39 -4.39
C LYS A 254 8.64 5.89 -4.52
N THR A 255 7.82 5.08 -3.86
CA THR A 255 8.00 3.62 -3.83
C THR A 255 6.96 2.96 -4.74
N PRO A 256 7.37 2.27 -5.82
CA PRO A 256 6.44 1.63 -6.74
C PRO A 256 5.58 0.55 -6.05
N PRO A 257 4.42 0.17 -6.64
CA PRO A 257 3.47 -0.76 -6.03
C PRO A 257 4.02 -2.17 -5.78
N ASP A 258 5.05 -2.59 -6.52
CA ASP A 258 5.73 -3.89 -6.39
C ASP A 258 6.86 -3.88 -5.35
N ALA A 259 7.14 -2.72 -4.77
CA ALA A 259 8.14 -2.52 -3.71
C ALA A 259 7.50 -1.98 -2.44
N LEU A 260 8.22 -2.11 -1.34
CA LEU A 260 7.82 -1.61 -0.03
C LEU A 260 8.98 -0.80 0.58
N TYR A 261 8.73 0.44 0.97
CA TYR A 261 9.66 1.21 1.77
C TYR A 261 9.39 0.93 3.25
N VAL A 262 10.30 0.21 3.90
CA VAL A 262 10.17 -0.14 5.31
C VAL A 262 10.79 0.96 6.17
N LEU A 263 9.99 1.53 7.06
CA LEU A 263 10.40 2.61 7.95
C LEU A 263 11.38 2.10 9.01
N THR A 264 12.45 2.86 9.25
CA THR A 264 13.35 2.64 10.39
C THR A 264 12.71 3.11 11.68
N THR A 265 13.22 2.65 12.81
CA THR A 265 12.77 3.11 14.14
C THR A 265 12.89 4.63 14.31
N ASP A 266 13.95 5.22 13.76
CA ASP A 266 14.15 6.66 13.81
C ASP A 266 13.12 7.40 12.95
N GLU A 267 12.85 6.91 11.73
CA GLU A 267 11.81 7.50 10.87
C GLU A 267 10.40 7.38 11.47
N LEU A 268 10.09 6.28 12.15
CA LEU A 268 8.82 6.15 12.89
C LEU A 268 8.63 7.27 13.92
N LYS A 269 9.71 7.64 14.60
CA LYS A 269 9.72 8.75 15.58
C LYS A 269 9.74 10.12 14.89
N ASP A 270 10.61 10.27 13.89
CA ASP A 270 10.80 11.54 13.18
C ASP A 270 9.52 11.99 12.46
N TYR A 271 8.76 11.06 11.89
CA TYR A 271 7.46 11.33 11.28
C TYR A 271 6.30 11.35 12.28
N ALA A 272 6.58 11.15 13.58
CA ALA A 272 5.55 11.02 14.62
C ALA A 272 4.49 9.94 14.29
N LEU A 273 4.89 8.88 13.56
CA LEU A 273 4.01 7.75 13.30
C LEU A 273 3.82 6.88 14.56
N VAL A 274 4.84 6.79 15.41
CA VAL A 274 4.73 6.28 16.79
C VAL A 274 4.62 7.45 17.75
N THR A 275 3.84 7.28 18.81
CA THR A 275 3.75 8.28 19.87
C THR A 275 4.95 8.14 20.80
N PRO A 276 5.45 9.26 21.41
CA PRO A 276 6.47 9.16 22.43
C PRO A 276 6.01 8.26 23.57
N GLU A 277 6.86 7.34 24.02
CA GLU A 277 6.58 6.56 25.21
C GLU A 277 6.37 7.52 26.40
N ARG A 278 5.24 7.42 27.06
CA ARG A 278 5.05 8.10 28.34
C ARG A 278 5.99 7.43 29.34
N PHE A 279 7.03 8.14 29.78
CA PHE A 279 7.90 7.68 30.84
C PHE A 279 7.10 7.60 32.15
N GLY A 280 6.70 6.39 32.52
CA GLY A 280 6.01 6.06 33.76
C GLY A 280 5.24 4.74 33.60
N PRO A 281 5.01 4.03 34.69
CA PRO A 281 4.08 2.89 34.61
C PRO A 281 2.73 3.41 34.11
N PRO A 282 2.00 2.61 33.29
CA PRO A 282 0.71 3.02 32.78
C PRO A 282 -0.17 3.47 33.95
N MET A 283 -0.69 4.68 33.83
CA MET A 283 -1.53 5.25 34.88
C MET A 283 -2.76 4.33 35.04
N PRO A 284 -3.07 3.84 36.24
CA PRO A 284 -4.23 2.99 36.45
C PRO A 284 -5.49 3.65 35.88
N ARG A 285 -6.32 2.87 35.18
CA ARG A 285 -7.51 3.38 34.48
C ARG A 285 -8.47 4.18 35.37
N ASP A 286 -8.55 3.83 36.66
CA ASP A 286 -9.31 4.56 37.67
C ASP A 286 -8.77 5.99 37.90
N MET A 287 -7.47 6.19 37.77
CA MET A 287 -6.83 7.50 37.90
C MET A 287 -7.02 8.35 36.63
N GLN A 288 -6.99 7.73 35.43
CA GLN A 288 -7.30 8.42 34.17
C GLN A 288 -8.76 8.90 34.16
N GLN A 289 -9.68 8.07 34.62
CA GLN A 289 -11.10 8.42 34.71
C GLN A 289 -11.37 9.54 35.73
N ARG A 290 -10.64 9.56 36.85
CA ARG A 290 -10.72 10.65 37.85
C ARG A 290 -10.19 11.98 37.30
N LEU A 291 -9.11 11.94 36.50
CA LEU A 291 -8.56 13.14 35.88
C LEU A 291 -9.46 13.71 34.78
N SER A 292 -10.09 12.85 33.96
CA SER A 292 -11.05 13.29 32.94
C SER A 292 -12.32 13.92 33.55
N VAL A 293 -12.83 13.38 34.65
CA VAL A 293 -13.97 13.95 35.40
C VAL A 293 -13.59 15.26 36.09
N SER A 294 -12.34 15.41 36.56
CA SER A 294 -11.84 16.64 37.15
C SER A 294 -11.66 17.72 36.10
N ALA A 295 -11.14 17.40 34.91
CA ALA A 295 -10.97 18.36 33.82
C ALA A 295 -12.33 18.91 33.29
N SER A 296 -13.34 18.05 33.19
CA SER A 296 -14.68 18.47 32.77
C SER A 296 -15.40 19.36 33.80
N ARG A 297 -15.01 19.32 35.06
CA ARG A 297 -15.55 20.24 36.10
C ARG A 297 -14.88 21.61 36.12
N ILE A 298 -13.65 21.73 35.63
CA ILE A 298 -12.91 23.00 35.54
C ILE A 298 -13.37 23.86 34.35
N THR A 299 -13.85 23.22 33.29
CA THR A 299 -14.34 23.88 32.07
C THR A 299 -15.84 24.28 32.15
N ALA A 300 -16.56 23.85 33.20
CA ALA A 300 -17.98 24.12 33.41
C ALA A 300 -18.27 25.12 34.52
N GLY A 301 -17.27 25.79 35.09
CA GLY A 301 -17.31 26.91 36.02
C GLY A 301 -16.60 28.12 35.43
#